data_241b4b70527ba90d500b14c45de992d2
#
_entry.id   241b4b70527ba90d500b14c45de992d2
#
_cell.length_a   1.000
_cell.length_b   1.000
_cell.length_c   1.000
_cell.angle_alpha   90.00
_cell.angle_beta   90.00
_cell.angle_gamma   90.00
#
_symmetry.space_group_name_H-M   'P 1'
#
loop_
_entity.id
_entity.type
_entity.pdbx_description
1 polymer ?
#
loop_
_entity_poly.entity_id
_entity_poly.type
_entity_poly.pdbx_seq_one_letter_code
_entity_poly.pdbx_strand_id
1 'polypeptide(L)'
;MHYVLEGIVIEIGPIEKFASGFKKREIIIRNEDDFVQDIKIEFVNESCEKLDLFINGEEVMVAFTLIGNKYQNKYYTNLRGIAIGEKVIENDVKKIKSKTKKEKKVAKLDDDLEF
;
A
#
# COMPACT_ATOMS: atom_id res chain seq x y z
N MET A 1 0.04 -16.94 -8.20
CA MET A 1 0.43 -15.91 -9.17
C MET A 1 0.38 -14.54 -8.52
N HIS A 2 1.50 -13.84 -8.58
CA HIS A 2 1.62 -12.57 -7.89
C HIS A 2 2.04 -11.48 -8.86
N TYR A 3 1.59 -10.28 -8.56
CA TYR A 3 1.91 -9.11 -9.36
C TYR A 3 2.50 -8.05 -8.47
N VAL A 4 3.22 -7.10 -9.05
CA VAL A 4 3.81 -5.99 -8.31
C VAL A 4 3.37 -4.68 -8.93
N LEU A 5 2.91 -3.76 -8.08
CA LEU A 5 2.54 -2.42 -8.50
C LEU A 5 3.42 -1.42 -7.77
N GLU A 6 3.97 -0.47 -8.51
CA GLU A 6 4.73 0.62 -7.91
C GLU A 6 3.96 1.90 -8.10
N GLY A 7 3.98 2.75 -7.10
CA GLY A 7 3.29 4.02 -7.21
C GLY A 7 3.32 4.80 -5.92
N ILE A 8 2.48 5.82 -5.89
CA ILE A 8 2.44 6.75 -4.77
C ILE A 8 1.16 6.53 -3.99
N VAL A 9 1.28 6.48 -2.67
CA VAL A 9 0.11 6.33 -1.81
C VAL A 9 -0.73 7.59 -1.88
N ILE A 10 -1.98 7.46 -2.31
CA ILE A 10 -2.90 8.58 -2.38
C ILE A 10 -3.77 8.61 -1.14
N GLU A 11 -4.20 7.45 -0.70
CA GLU A 11 -5.14 7.38 0.41
C GLU A 11 -5.04 6.02 1.08
N ILE A 12 -5.11 6.01 2.41
CA ILE A 12 -5.18 4.77 3.18
C ILE A 12 -6.46 4.86 4.00
N GLY A 13 -7.37 3.92 3.75
CA GLY A 13 -8.65 3.94 4.43
C GLY A 13 -8.59 3.36 5.83
N PRO A 14 -9.72 3.39 6.52
CA PRO A 14 -9.78 2.83 7.87
C PRO A 14 -9.92 1.32 7.82
N ILE A 15 -9.63 0.66 8.92
CA ILE A 15 -9.83 -0.77 9.03
C ILE A 15 -11.31 -1.02 9.28
N GLU A 16 -11.92 -1.82 8.40
CA GLU A 16 -13.31 -2.22 8.54
C GLU A 16 -13.36 -3.59 9.20
N LYS A 17 -14.15 -3.72 10.22
CA LYS A 17 -14.31 -4.99 10.93
C LYS A 17 -15.69 -5.55 10.70
N PHE A 18 -15.76 -6.83 10.45
CA PHE A 18 -17.02 -7.50 10.20
C PHE A 18 -17.35 -8.44 11.35
N ALA A 19 -18.64 -8.81 11.43
CA ALA A 19 -19.12 -9.60 12.56
C ALA A 19 -18.37 -10.92 12.73
N SER A 20 -17.88 -11.48 11.65
CA SER A 20 -17.15 -12.74 11.70
C SER A 20 -15.73 -12.61 12.24
N GLY A 21 -15.27 -11.39 12.47
CA GLY A 21 -13.90 -11.15 12.85
C GLY A 21 -13.00 -10.81 11.68
N PHE A 22 -13.53 -10.89 10.48
CA PHE A 22 -12.78 -10.53 9.29
C PHE A 22 -12.53 -9.02 9.28
N LYS A 23 -11.33 -8.63 8.87
CA LYS A 23 -10.96 -7.22 8.76
C LYS A 23 -10.52 -6.92 7.34
N LYS A 24 -10.79 -5.71 6.89
CA LYS A 24 -10.37 -5.27 5.56
C LYS A 24 -9.97 -3.82 5.61
N ARG A 25 -8.95 -3.47 4.86
CA ARG A 25 -8.48 -2.09 4.74
C ARG A 25 -8.02 -1.87 3.31
N GLU A 26 -8.33 -0.71 2.76
CA GLU A 26 -8.00 -0.41 1.38
C GLU A 26 -6.96 0.68 1.29
N ILE A 27 -6.10 0.57 0.29
CA ILE A 27 -5.11 1.59 0.00
C ILE A 27 -5.24 1.93 -1.48
N ILE A 28 -5.10 3.21 -1.79
CA ILE A 28 -5.17 3.69 -3.17
C ILE A 28 -3.76 4.09 -3.59
N ILE A 29 -3.30 3.51 -4.67
CA ILE A 29 -1.96 3.75 -5.21
C ILE A 29 -2.09 4.41 -6.57
N ARG A 30 -1.40 5.53 -6.77
CA ARG A 30 -1.39 6.18 -8.07
C ARG A 30 -0.19 5.69 -8.87
N ASN A 31 -0.49 5.13 -10.04
CA ASN A 31 0.52 4.66 -10.96
C ASN A 31 0.49 5.57 -12.19
N GLU A 32 1.67 5.99 -12.65
CA GLU A 32 1.76 6.95 -13.76
C GLU A 32 2.58 6.42 -14.92
N ASP A 33 2.72 5.10 -15.05
CA ASP A 33 3.58 4.56 -16.10
C ASP A 33 3.12 4.92 -17.50
N ASP A 34 1.98 4.39 -17.91
CA ASP A 34 1.45 4.68 -19.24
C ASP A 34 0.51 5.87 -19.21
N PHE A 35 -0.31 5.92 -18.21
CA PHE A 35 -1.22 7.03 -17.96
C PHE A 35 -1.54 7.00 -16.49
N VAL A 36 -1.97 8.14 -15.97
CA VAL A 36 -2.27 8.26 -14.55
C VAL A 36 -3.51 7.46 -14.21
N GLN A 37 -3.39 6.58 -13.23
CA GLN A 37 -4.54 5.81 -12.75
C GLN A 37 -4.38 5.53 -11.26
N ASP A 38 -5.52 5.51 -10.59
CA ASP A 38 -5.55 5.23 -9.16
C ASP A 38 -6.09 3.82 -8.97
N ILE A 39 -5.34 3.00 -8.29
CA ILE A 39 -5.63 1.58 -8.16
C ILE A 39 -5.86 1.24 -6.71
N LYS A 40 -6.98 0.57 -6.44
CA LYS A 40 -7.35 0.18 -5.10
C LYS A 40 -6.87 -1.24 -4.83
N ILE A 41 -6.19 -1.43 -3.71
CA ILE A 41 -5.75 -2.75 -3.27
C ILE A 41 -6.25 -2.96 -1.85
N GLU A 42 -6.83 -4.11 -1.59
CA GLU A 42 -7.35 -4.40 -0.25
C GLU A 42 -6.39 -5.31 0.50
N PHE A 43 -6.22 -5.01 1.77
CA PHE A 43 -5.47 -5.86 2.69
C PHE A 43 -6.46 -6.40 3.71
N VAL A 44 -6.26 -7.64 4.13
CA VAL A 44 -7.25 -8.30 5.00
C VAL A 44 -6.58 -8.82 6.25
N ASN A 45 -7.40 -8.92 7.30
CA ASN A 45 -7.01 -9.51 8.58
C ASN A 45 -5.74 -8.87 9.12
N GLU A 46 -4.75 -9.65 9.43
CA GLU A 46 -3.53 -9.12 10.05
C GLU A 46 -2.75 -8.20 9.13
N SER A 47 -2.95 -8.34 7.84
CA SER A 47 -2.25 -7.48 6.89
C SER A 47 -2.75 -6.04 6.93
N CYS A 48 -3.94 -5.81 7.47
CA CYS A 48 -4.47 -4.46 7.55
C CYS A 48 -3.52 -3.52 8.28
N GLU A 49 -2.83 -4.03 9.28
CA GLU A 49 -1.97 -3.20 10.10
C GLU A 49 -0.66 -2.85 9.43
N LYS A 50 -0.30 -3.57 8.37
CA LYS A 50 0.91 -3.23 7.64
C LYS A 50 0.83 -1.84 7.04
N LEU A 51 -0.37 -1.38 6.77
CA LEU A 51 -0.56 -0.08 6.15
C LEU A 51 -0.31 1.07 7.13
N ASP A 52 -0.26 0.79 8.43
CA ASP A 52 0.07 1.81 9.41
C ASP A 52 1.47 2.36 9.26
N LEU A 53 2.33 1.65 8.56
CA LEU A 53 3.71 2.06 8.39
C LEU A 53 3.90 3.08 7.26
N PHE A 54 2.83 3.41 6.57
CA PHE A 54 2.92 4.26 5.38
C PHE A 54 1.99 5.44 5.50
N ILE A 55 2.32 6.50 4.77
CA ILE A 55 1.50 7.71 4.75
C ILE A 55 1.27 8.15 3.31
N ASN A 56 0.30 9.02 3.13
CA ASN A 56 -0.01 9.56 1.81
C ASN A 56 1.23 10.27 1.26
N GLY A 57 1.49 10.06 0.00
CA GLY A 57 2.62 10.69 -0.68
C GLY A 57 3.86 9.82 -0.78
N GLU A 58 3.92 8.72 -0.05
CA GLU A 58 5.08 7.84 -0.12
C GLU A 58 5.07 7.00 -1.37
N GLU A 59 6.25 6.72 -1.89
CA GLU A 59 6.40 5.78 -2.99
C GLU A 59 6.55 4.38 -2.44
N VAL A 60 5.74 3.46 -2.95
CA VAL A 60 5.72 2.11 -2.42
C VAL A 60 5.69 1.08 -3.54
N MET A 61 6.02 -0.14 -3.19
CA MET A 61 5.83 -1.31 -4.03
C MET A 61 4.87 -2.23 -3.30
N VAL A 62 3.85 -2.68 -4.01
CA VAL A 62 2.84 -3.56 -3.43
C VAL A 62 2.79 -4.84 -4.22
N ALA A 63 2.97 -5.97 -3.54
CA ALA A 63 2.76 -7.27 -4.15
C ALA A 63 1.32 -7.67 -3.90
N PHE A 64 0.64 -8.12 -4.94
CA PHE A 64 -0.77 -8.46 -4.80
C PHE A 64 -1.13 -9.63 -5.69
N THR A 65 -2.30 -10.19 -5.44
CA THR A 65 -2.86 -11.23 -6.28
C THR A 65 -4.28 -10.85 -6.65
N LEU A 66 -4.82 -11.51 -7.64
CA LEU A 66 -6.19 -11.24 -8.10
C LEU A 66 -7.15 -12.22 -7.44
N ILE A 67 -8.24 -11.70 -6.93
CA ILE A 67 -9.30 -12.51 -6.34
C ILE A 67 -10.56 -12.29 -7.16
N GLY A 68 -11.08 -13.34 -7.74
CA GLY A 68 -12.28 -13.26 -8.56
C GLY A 68 -13.45 -13.96 -7.91
N ASN A 69 -14.61 -13.36 -8.01
CA ASN A 69 -15.83 -13.93 -7.45
C ASN A 69 -17.01 -13.67 -8.35
N LYS A 70 -17.97 -14.57 -8.28
CA LYS A 70 -19.25 -14.35 -8.94
C LYS A 70 -20.31 -14.18 -7.87
N TYR A 71 -21.10 -13.14 -7.99
CA TYR A 71 -22.16 -12.84 -7.03
C TYR A 71 -23.35 -12.25 -7.76
N GLN A 72 -24.50 -12.89 -7.62
CA GLN A 72 -25.74 -12.42 -8.24
C GLN A 72 -25.56 -12.18 -9.75
N ASN A 73 -24.98 -13.16 -10.41
CA ASN A 73 -24.77 -13.16 -11.87
C ASN A 73 -23.79 -12.11 -12.37
N LYS A 74 -23.00 -11.54 -11.47
CA LYS A 74 -21.96 -10.60 -11.86
C LYS A 74 -20.61 -11.09 -11.37
N TYR A 75 -19.58 -10.70 -12.09
CA TYR A 75 -18.22 -11.09 -11.72
C TYR A 75 -17.49 -9.89 -11.14
N TYR A 76 -16.80 -10.13 -10.05
CA TYR A 76 -16.05 -9.10 -9.37
C TYR A 76 -14.59 -9.52 -9.26
N THR A 77 -13.69 -8.59 -9.49
CA THR A 77 -12.26 -8.84 -9.38
C THR A 77 -11.67 -7.84 -8.42
N ASN A 78 -10.99 -8.34 -7.42
CA ASN A 78 -10.34 -7.49 -6.44
C ASN A 78 -8.85 -7.78 -6.42
N LEU A 79 -8.07 -6.75 -6.06
CA LEU A 79 -6.64 -6.91 -5.88
C LEU A 79 -6.40 -7.09 -4.39
N ARG A 80 -5.83 -8.24 -4.03
CA ARG A 80 -5.57 -8.58 -2.63
C ARG A 80 -4.09 -8.40 -2.34
N GLY A 81 -3.77 -7.49 -1.44
CA GLY A 81 -2.39 -7.23 -1.09
C GLY A 81 -1.75 -8.38 -0.34
N ILE A 82 -0.51 -8.66 -0.67
CA ILE A 82 0.27 -9.69 -0.01
C ILE A 82 1.35 -9.05 0.83
N ALA A 83 2.01 -8.04 0.28
CA ALA A 83 3.10 -7.35 0.95
C ALA A 83 3.20 -5.94 0.43
N ILE A 84 3.72 -5.05 1.25
CA ILE A 84 3.93 -3.67 0.85
C ILE A 84 5.25 -3.22 1.47
N GLY A 85 6.01 -2.44 0.70
CA GLY A 85 7.25 -1.91 1.16
C GLY A 85 7.58 -0.62 0.46
N GLU A 86 8.57 0.08 0.97
CA GLU A 86 9.05 1.30 0.34
C GLU A 86 9.70 0.96 -1.00
N LYS A 87 9.44 1.82 -1.97
CA LYS A 87 10.14 1.67 -3.23
C LYS A 87 11.57 2.19 -3.04
N VAL A 88 12.53 1.33 -3.30
CA VAL A 88 13.93 1.68 -3.13
C VAL A 88 14.53 2.02 -4.49
N ILE A 89 15.06 3.22 -4.59
CA ILE A 89 15.78 3.64 -5.78
C ILE A 89 17.25 3.59 -5.43
N GLU A 90 18.01 2.92 -6.26
CA GLU A 90 19.40 2.66 -5.96
C GLU A 90 20.17 3.90 -5.56
N ASN A 91 19.92 5.00 -6.22
CA ASN A 91 20.61 6.24 -5.89
C ASN A 91 20.23 6.78 -4.55
N ASP A 92 19.04 6.49 -4.10
CA ASP A 92 18.53 7.02 -2.85
C ASP A 92 18.95 6.21 -1.65
N VAL A 93 19.37 4.99 -1.88
CA VAL A 93 19.77 4.14 -0.77
C VAL A 93 20.85 4.80 0.07
N LYS A 94 21.77 5.47 -0.58
CA LYS A 94 22.85 6.11 0.13
C LYS A 94 22.41 7.28 0.96
N LYS A 95 21.38 7.98 0.49
CA LYS A 95 20.87 9.13 1.22
C LYS A 95 20.00 8.71 2.38
N ILE A 96 19.22 7.68 2.16
CA ILE A 96 18.26 7.25 3.14
C ILE A 96 18.92 6.80 4.41
N LYS A 97 20.12 6.35 4.31
CA LYS A 97 20.82 5.95 5.51
C LYS A 97 20.91 7.05 6.52
N SER A 98 20.70 8.25 6.10
CA SER A 98 20.76 9.38 7.01
C SER A 98 19.42 9.68 7.63
N LYS A 99 18.46 8.97 7.38
CA LYS A 99 17.20 9.38 7.85
C LYS A 99 16.41 8.36 8.61
N THR A 100 15.99 8.51 8.17
CA THR A 100 14.92 7.94 8.87
C THR A 100 14.34 7.73 9.37
N LYS A 101 14.36 7.81 9.47
CA LYS A 101 13.61 7.54 10.10
C LYS A 101 12.97 7.55 10.48
N LYS A 102 13.08 7.76 10.19
CA LYS A 102 12.44 7.67 10.77
C LYS A 102 11.79 7.54 11.03
N GLU A 103 12.08 8.00 10.55
CA GLU A 103 11.54 7.88 11.04
C GLU A 103 10.87 7.70 11.02
N LYS A 104 11.46 7.89 10.78
CA LYS A 104 11.06 7.58 11.04
C LYS A 104 10.50 7.40 11.24
N LYS A 105 10.88 7.86 11.03
CA LYS A 105 10.71 7.64 11.32
C LYS A 105 10.19 7.64 11.53
N VAL A 106 10.47 8.37 11.12
CA VAL A 106 10.24 8.43 11.56
C VAL A 106 9.90 8.64 11.31
N ALA A 107 9.96 9.26 10.95
CA ALA A 107 9.85 9.46 11.06
C ALA A 107 9.57 9.66 10.67
N LYS A 108 9.90 10.07 10.54
CA LYS A 108 9.91 10.15 10.47
C LYS A 108 9.52 10.51 10.38
N LEU A 109 9.78 11.41 9.94
CA LEU A 109 9.85 11.65 10.13
C LEU A 109 9.47 12.12 9.85
N ASP A 110 9.49 12.77 9.50
CA ASP A 110 9.47 13.06 9.63
C ASP A 110 9.20 13.39 9.22
N ASP A 111 9.34 13.99 8.95
CA ASP A 111 9.46 14.11 9.00
C ASP A 111 9.34 14.21 8.55
N ASP A 112 9.53 14.71 8.32
CA ASP A 112 9.78 14.58 8.31
C ASP A 112 9.82 14.42 7.72
N LEU A 113 10.11 14.77 7.45
CA LEU A 113 10.50 14.41 7.33
C LEU A 113 10.29 14.29 6.75
N GLU A 114 10.36 14.57 6.47
CA GLU A 114 10.39 14.14 6.38
C GLU A 114 10.06 13.91 5.90
N PHE A 115 10.56 14.46 5.39
CA PHE A 115 10.40 13.89 5.40
C PHE A 115 10.35 13.90 5.42
#